data_027fc9d92cf0e54f80d0651212c92523
#
_entry.id   027fc9d92cf0e54f80d0651212c92523
#
_cell.length_a   1.000
_cell.length_b   1.000
_cell.length_c   1.000
_cell.angle_alpha   90.00
_cell.angle_beta   90.00
_cell.angle_gamma   90.00
#
_symmetry.space_group_name_H-M   'P 1'
#
loop_
_entity.id
_entity.type
_entity.pdbx_description
1 polymer ?
#
loop_
_entity_poly.entity_id
_entity_poly.type
_entity_poly.pdbx_seq_one_letter_code
_entity_poly.pdbx_strand_id
1 'polypeptide(L)'
;EIDPKLNISRITIVTTGTPQVIDQIKLQLKKLVPVHKVADFKREDKNVIFKEMALFKLVGNNGKIDKAIKACKKYNAVILDSTNKSKVVQITALRREIDTMAKNLRKFGLVSVSRTGAVAMTRGEKVFK
;
A
#
# COMPACT_ATOMS: atom_id res chain seq x y z
N GLU A 1 -5.52 -5.14 11.51
CA GLU A 1 -6.28 -4.07 12.19
C GLU A 1 -7.33 -4.67 13.10
N ILE A 2 -7.45 -4.16 14.32
CA ILE A 2 -8.41 -4.65 15.32
C ILE A 2 -9.45 -3.58 15.56
N ASP A 3 -10.73 -3.94 15.44
CA ASP A 3 -11.82 -3.09 15.90
C ASP A 3 -11.95 -3.24 17.41
N PRO A 4 -11.69 -2.19 18.20
CA PRO A 4 -11.65 -2.30 19.65
C PRO A 4 -13.04 -2.56 20.29
N LYS A 5 -14.13 -2.28 19.58
CA LYS A 5 -15.49 -2.52 20.06
C LYS A 5 -15.99 -3.92 19.81
N LEU A 6 -15.57 -4.51 18.69
CA LEU A 6 -16.06 -5.81 18.24
C LEU A 6 -15.05 -6.94 18.42
N ASN A 7 -13.82 -6.60 18.82
CA ASN A 7 -12.71 -7.54 18.92
C ASN A 7 -12.47 -8.31 17.61
N ILE A 8 -12.65 -7.64 16.46
CA ILE A 8 -12.50 -8.20 15.13
C ILE A 8 -11.27 -7.61 14.46
N SER A 9 -10.46 -8.46 13.86
CA SER A 9 -9.31 -8.07 13.06
C SER A 9 -9.69 -8.05 11.58
N ARG A 10 -9.20 -7.06 10.85
CA ARG A 10 -9.33 -7.00 9.39
C ARG A 10 -7.98 -7.29 8.75
N ILE A 11 -7.97 -8.24 7.82
CA ILE A 11 -6.79 -8.60 7.04
C ILE A 11 -7.09 -8.29 5.57
N THR A 12 -6.19 -7.56 4.93
CA THR A 12 -6.28 -7.28 3.50
C THR A 12 -5.25 -8.13 2.77
N ILE A 13 -5.71 -8.92 1.80
CA ILE A 13 -4.87 -9.79 0.97
C ILE A 13 -4.97 -9.31 -0.47
N VAL A 14 -3.81 -9.07 -1.10
CA VAL A 14 -3.75 -8.74 -2.52
C VAL A 14 -3.39 -10.00 -3.30
N THR A 15 -4.19 -10.33 -4.29
CA THR A 15 -3.98 -11.52 -5.12
C THR A 15 -4.31 -11.23 -6.58
N THR A 16 -3.76 -12.05 -7.46
CA THR A 16 -4.06 -12.00 -8.90
C THR A 16 -4.47 -13.39 -9.37
N GLY A 17 -5.36 -13.45 -10.33
CA GLY A 17 -5.82 -14.72 -10.90
C GLY A 17 -7.09 -14.55 -11.72
N THR A 18 -7.55 -15.65 -12.30
CA THR A 18 -8.84 -15.70 -13.00
C THR A 18 -9.99 -15.51 -12.00
N PRO A 19 -11.19 -15.10 -12.43
CA PRO A 19 -12.35 -15.03 -11.53
C PRO A 19 -12.62 -16.33 -10.79
N GLN A 20 -12.40 -17.47 -11.43
CA GLN A 20 -12.56 -18.80 -10.82
C GLN A 20 -11.56 -19.03 -9.68
N VAL A 21 -10.30 -18.65 -9.88
CA VAL A 21 -9.26 -18.77 -8.85
C VAL A 21 -9.56 -17.85 -7.66
N ILE A 22 -10.01 -16.62 -7.91
CA ILE A 22 -10.42 -15.68 -6.87
C ILE A 22 -11.58 -16.24 -6.05
N ASP A 23 -12.60 -16.81 -6.70
CA ASP A 23 -13.73 -17.45 -6.03
C ASP A 23 -13.29 -18.62 -5.15
N GLN A 24 -12.35 -19.42 -5.62
CA GLN A 24 -11.76 -20.52 -4.85
C GLN A 24 -11.06 -20.02 -3.59
N ILE A 25 -10.23 -19.00 -3.71
CA ILE A 25 -9.54 -18.37 -2.56
C ILE A 25 -10.56 -17.88 -1.54
N LYS A 26 -11.60 -17.19 -2.00
CA LYS A 26 -12.67 -16.68 -1.17
C LYS A 26 -13.41 -17.79 -0.39
N LEU A 27 -13.74 -18.88 -1.07
CA LEU A 27 -14.38 -20.04 -0.44
C LEU A 27 -13.48 -20.71 0.60
N GLN A 28 -12.19 -20.86 0.31
CA GLN A 28 -11.23 -21.44 1.25
C GLN A 28 -11.08 -20.57 2.51
N LEU A 29 -11.02 -19.25 2.36
CA LEU A 29 -10.94 -18.33 3.49
C LEU A 29 -12.19 -18.39 4.36
N LYS A 30 -13.38 -18.50 3.76
CA LYS A 30 -14.64 -18.60 4.49
C LYS A 30 -14.74 -19.86 5.36
N LYS A 31 -14.04 -20.92 5.01
CA LYS A 31 -14.03 -22.19 5.76
C LYS A 31 -13.22 -22.13 7.04
N LEU A 32 -12.35 -21.14 7.20
CA LEU A 32 -11.54 -20.99 8.40
C LEU A 32 -12.41 -20.55 9.57
N VAL A 33 -12.34 -21.27 10.67
CA VAL A 33 -13.20 -21.05 11.84
C VAL A 33 -13.17 -19.61 12.37
N PRO A 34 -12.01 -18.94 12.49
CA PRO A 34 -11.98 -17.58 12.99
C PRO A 34 -12.40 -16.51 11.97
N VAL A 35 -12.73 -16.89 10.73
CA VAL A 35 -13.14 -15.94 9.69
C VAL A 35 -14.63 -15.73 9.72
N HIS A 36 -15.07 -14.50 9.99
CA HIS A 36 -16.49 -14.12 10.07
C HIS A 36 -17.03 -13.68 8.71
N LYS A 37 -16.24 -12.95 7.93
CA LYS A 37 -16.69 -12.41 6.65
C LYS A 37 -15.51 -12.23 5.69
N VAL A 38 -15.77 -12.53 4.43
CA VAL A 38 -14.81 -12.32 3.33
C VAL A 38 -15.50 -11.49 2.25
N ALA A 39 -14.85 -10.45 1.78
CA ALA A 39 -15.26 -9.70 0.60
C ALA A 39 -14.08 -9.55 -0.35
N ASP A 40 -14.38 -9.56 -1.64
CA ASP A 40 -13.40 -9.28 -2.67
C ASP A 40 -13.72 -7.94 -3.34
N PHE A 41 -12.67 -7.18 -3.63
CA PHE A 41 -12.78 -5.91 -4.34
C PHE A 41 -11.92 -5.97 -5.60
N LYS A 42 -12.51 -5.59 -6.72
CA LYS A 42 -11.76 -5.43 -7.96
C LYS A 42 -10.88 -4.19 -7.85
N ARG A 43 -9.70 -4.27 -8.44
CA ARG A 43 -8.70 -3.19 -8.45
C ARG A 43 -9.24 -1.84 -8.91
N GLU A 44 -10.22 -1.86 -9.81
CA GLU A 44 -10.80 -0.70 -10.46
C GLU A 44 -12.14 -0.28 -9.89
N ASP A 45 -12.55 -0.86 -8.77
CA ASP A 45 -13.83 -0.54 -8.15
C ASP A 45 -13.82 0.91 -7.65
N LYS A 46 -14.64 1.75 -8.27
CA LYS A 46 -14.76 3.17 -7.94
C LYS A 46 -15.39 3.43 -6.57
N ASN A 47 -16.08 2.44 -6.02
CA ASN A 47 -16.72 2.53 -4.71
C ASN A 47 -15.80 2.14 -3.57
N VAL A 48 -14.55 1.82 -3.87
CA VAL A 48 -13.56 1.39 -2.89
C VAL A 48 -12.32 2.29 -3.00
N ILE A 49 -11.83 2.73 -1.85
CA ILE A 49 -10.56 3.45 -1.75
C ILE A 49 -9.49 2.42 -1.43
N PHE A 50 -8.42 2.43 -2.23
CA PHE A 50 -7.22 1.63 -2.00
C PHE A 50 -6.06 2.56 -1.70
N LYS A 51 -5.29 2.26 -0.68
CA LYS A 51 -4.06 2.99 -0.34
C LYS A 51 -3.02 2.03 0.21
N GLU A 52 -1.77 2.42 0.02
CA GLU A 52 -0.61 1.76 0.62
C GLU A 52 0.39 2.82 1.05
N MET A 53 1.03 2.62 2.18
CA MET A 53 2.12 3.46 2.64
C MET A 53 3.45 2.77 2.36
N ALA A 54 4.44 3.55 1.94
CA ALA A 54 5.79 3.06 1.75
C ALA A 54 6.81 4.04 2.34
N LEU A 55 7.90 3.49 2.85
CA LEU A 55 9.07 4.24 3.29
C LEU A 55 10.20 3.97 2.28
N PHE A 56 10.74 5.03 1.72
CA PHE A 56 11.86 4.97 0.78
C PHE A 56 13.11 5.54 1.43
N LYS A 57 14.18 4.76 1.40
CA LYS A 57 15.51 5.25 1.79
C LYS A 57 16.30 5.62 0.54
N LEU A 58 16.70 6.87 0.47
CA LEU A 58 17.48 7.43 -0.62
C LEU A 58 18.87 7.76 -0.09
N VAL A 59 19.89 7.27 -0.79
CA VAL A 59 21.30 7.51 -0.43
C VAL A 59 22.06 7.99 -1.67
N GLY A 60 22.84 9.04 -1.53
CA GLY A 60 23.62 9.58 -2.61
C GLY A 60 23.95 11.06 -2.42
N ASN A 61 24.35 11.72 -3.50
CA ASN A 61 24.58 13.16 -3.46
C ASN A 61 23.25 13.94 -3.43
N ASN A 62 23.30 15.19 -2.99
CA ASN A 62 22.12 16.03 -2.84
C ASN A 62 21.34 16.22 -4.15
N GLY A 63 22.03 16.35 -5.29
CA GLY A 63 21.40 16.54 -6.59
C GLY A 63 20.51 15.36 -7.01
N LYS A 64 20.97 14.13 -6.81
CA LYS A 64 20.18 12.92 -7.06
C LYS A 64 18.99 12.81 -6.11
N ILE A 65 19.23 13.00 -4.83
CA ILE A 65 18.20 12.90 -3.79
C ILE A 65 17.11 13.94 -4.04
N ASP A 66 17.49 15.18 -4.36
CA ASP A 66 16.53 16.25 -4.65
C ASP A 66 15.62 15.93 -5.84
N LYS A 67 16.16 15.31 -6.89
CA LYS A 67 15.36 14.82 -8.02
C LYS A 67 14.35 13.75 -7.59
N ALA A 68 14.77 12.82 -6.74
CA ALA A 68 13.90 11.78 -6.19
C ALA A 68 12.78 12.39 -5.34
N ILE A 69 13.10 13.32 -4.44
CA ILE A 69 12.13 14.02 -3.61
C ILE A 69 11.11 14.77 -4.45
N LYS A 70 11.57 15.45 -5.49
CA LYS A 70 10.69 16.18 -6.41
C LYS A 70 9.69 15.25 -7.10
N ALA A 71 10.13 14.06 -7.50
CA ALA A 71 9.25 13.05 -8.07
C ALA A 71 8.21 12.52 -7.06
N CYS A 72 8.54 12.51 -5.77
CA CYS A 72 7.64 12.04 -4.71
C CYS A 72 6.60 13.07 -4.27
N LYS A 73 6.78 14.35 -4.57
CA LYS A 73 5.92 15.44 -4.04
C LYS A 73 4.44 15.29 -4.36
N LYS A 74 4.11 14.78 -5.54
CA LYS A 74 2.71 14.57 -5.95
C LYS A 74 1.95 13.53 -5.11
N TYR A 75 2.66 12.75 -4.29
CA TYR A 75 2.08 11.73 -3.43
C TYR A 75 2.12 12.12 -1.95
N ASN A 76 2.08 13.42 -1.65
CA ASN A 76 2.13 13.92 -0.27
C ASN A 76 3.34 13.36 0.51
N ALA A 77 4.50 13.42 -0.11
CA ALA A 77 5.73 12.91 0.48
C ALA A 77 6.09 13.65 1.77
N VAL A 78 6.41 12.91 2.81
CA VAL A 78 6.87 13.44 4.10
C VAL A 78 8.30 12.96 4.34
N ILE A 79 9.21 13.88 4.59
CA ILE A 79 10.59 13.56 4.92
C ILE A 79 10.66 13.24 6.41
N LEU A 80 10.98 11.99 6.74
CA LEU A 80 11.04 11.50 8.12
C LEU A 80 12.44 11.62 8.71
N ASP A 81 13.47 11.54 7.88
CA ASP A 81 14.86 11.66 8.28
C ASP A 81 15.67 12.29 7.14
N SER A 82 16.67 13.05 7.49
CA SER A 82 17.53 13.73 6.52
C SER A 82 18.94 13.89 7.06
N THR A 83 19.92 13.44 6.27
CA THR A 83 21.33 13.69 6.51
C THR A 83 21.95 14.32 5.27
N ASN A 84 23.26 14.63 5.31
CA ASN A 84 23.97 15.19 4.16
C ASN A 84 23.98 14.23 2.93
N LYS A 85 23.81 12.92 3.15
CA LYS A 85 23.94 11.90 2.11
C LYS A 85 22.72 10.98 1.99
N SER A 86 21.69 11.20 2.80
CA SER A 86 20.53 10.32 2.79
C SER A 86 19.24 11.02 3.21
N LYS A 87 18.13 10.48 2.78
CA LYS A 87 16.79 10.85 3.25
C LYS A 87 15.91 9.63 3.34
N VAL A 88 15.02 9.63 4.32
CA VAL A 88 13.91 8.68 4.41
C VAL A 88 12.61 9.43 4.12
N VAL A 89 11.87 8.95 3.15
CA VAL A 89 10.63 9.59 2.68
C VAL A 89 9.47 8.64 2.83
N GLN A 90 8.38 9.14 3.41
CA GLN A 90 7.11 8.44 3.47
C GLN A 90 6.22 8.89 2.31
N ILE A 91 5.64 7.94 1.60
CA ILE A 91 4.62 8.22 0.59
C ILE A 91 3.39 7.35 0.85
N THR A 92 2.24 7.87 0.42
CA THR A 92 0.97 7.14 0.44
C THR A 92 0.37 7.24 -0.94
N ALA A 93 0.14 6.09 -1.58
CA ALA A 93 -0.31 6.02 -2.95
C ALA A 93 -0.99 4.69 -3.25
N LEU A 94 -1.45 4.52 -4.47
CA LEU A 94 -1.90 3.22 -4.96
C LEU A 94 -0.71 2.27 -5.10
N ARG A 95 -0.94 0.98 -4.90
CA ARG A 95 0.10 -0.05 -5.01
C ARG A 95 0.90 0.06 -6.32
N ARG A 96 0.19 0.21 -7.46
CA ARG A 96 0.84 0.35 -8.78
C ARG A 96 1.71 1.61 -8.88
N GLU A 97 1.32 2.68 -8.23
CA GLU A 97 2.09 3.92 -8.20
C GLU A 97 3.37 3.75 -7.39
N ILE A 98 3.29 3.06 -6.25
CA ILE A 98 4.45 2.72 -5.43
C ILE A 98 5.40 1.79 -6.20
N ASP A 99 4.88 0.78 -6.88
CA ASP A 99 5.67 -0.13 -7.72
C ASP A 99 6.44 0.65 -8.80
N THR A 100 5.77 1.55 -9.49
CA THR A 100 6.36 2.39 -10.52
C THR A 100 7.43 3.32 -9.96
N MET A 101 7.15 3.96 -8.84
CA MET A 101 8.11 4.84 -8.17
C MET A 101 9.35 4.09 -7.69
N ALA A 102 9.17 2.94 -7.05
CA ALA A 102 10.29 2.12 -6.59
C ALA A 102 11.21 1.75 -7.74
N LYS A 103 10.63 1.42 -8.89
CA LYS A 103 11.40 1.09 -10.09
C LYS A 103 12.15 2.32 -10.66
N ASN A 104 11.47 3.45 -10.75
CA ASN A 104 12.03 4.66 -11.34
C ASN A 104 13.07 5.35 -10.45
N LEU A 105 12.91 5.28 -9.13
CA LEU A 105 13.79 5.98 -8.20
C LEU A 105 15.12 5.27 -7.94
N ARG A 106 15.29 4.03 -8.39
CA ARG A 106 16.56 3.31 -8.23
C ARG A 106 17.75 4.09 -8.83
N LYS A 107 17.55 4.71 -9.97
CA LYS A 107 18.56 5.56 -10.63
C LYS A 107 18.86 6.85 -9.84
N PHE A 108 18.02 7.23 -8.91
CA PHE A 108 18.17 8.43 -8.07
C PHE A 108 18.56 8.11 -6.63
N GLY A 109 19.11 6.92 -6.39
CA GLY A 109 19.66 6.57 -5.09
C GLY A 109 18.72 5.82 -4.17
N LEU A 110 17.61 5.28 -4.65
CA LEU A 110 16.75 4.41 -3.84
C LEU A 110 17.49 3.10 -3.53
N VAL A 111 17.72 2.84 -2.25
CA VAL A 111 18.46 1.66 -1.78
C VAL A 111 17.61 0.72 -0.95
N SER A 112 16.51 1.17 -0.37
CA SER A 112 15.65 0.34 0.45
C SER A 112 14.21 0.84 0.40
N VAL A 113 13.28 -0.12 0.41
CA VAL A 113 11.84 0.13 0.42
C VAL A 113 11.20 -0.73 1.50
N SER A 114 10.38 -0.12 2.33
CA SER A 114 9.53 -0.82 3.29
C SER A 114 8.08 -0.45 2.99
N ARG A 115 7.20 -1.45 2.90
CA ARG A 115 5.80 -1.28 2.49
C ARG A 115 4.85 -1.91 3.50
N THR A 116 3.71 -1.27 3.71
CA THR A 116 2.66 -1.81 4.60
C THR A 116 1.81 -2.89 3.93
N GLY A 117 1.77 -2.93 2.61
CA GLY A 117 0.71 -3.61 1.88
C GLY A 117 -0.52 -2.73 1.71
N ALA A 118 -1.38 -3.11 0.79
CA ALA A 118 -2.58 -2.34 0.47
C ALA A 118 -3.63 -2.46 1.56
N VAL A 119 -4.32 -1.35 1.82
CA VAL A 119 -5.54 -1.32 2.61
C VAL A 119 -6.69 -0.84 1.74
N ALA A 120 -7.90 -1.28 2.06
CA ALA A 120 -9.09 -0.95 1.29
C ALA A 120 -10.23 -0.51 2.21
N MET A 121 -11.01 0.46 1.76
CA MET A 121 -12.19 0.94 2.47
C MET A 121 -13.28 1.31 1.48
N THR A 122 -14.50 0.86 1.74
CA THR A 122 -15.65 1.24 0.92
C THR A 122 -15.99 2.72 1.11
N ARG A 123 -16.44 3.35 0.03
CA ARG A 123 -16.93 4.74 0.08
C ARG A 123 -18.36 4.77 0.60
N GLY A 124 -18.77 5.95 1.09
CA GLY A 124 -20.12 6.17 1.56
C GLY A 124 -20.38 5.54 2.92
N GLU A 125 -21.65 5.30 3.20
CA GLU A 125 -22.12 4.88 4.53
C GLU A 125 -22.06 3.37 4.76
N LYS A 126 -21.90 2.58 3.70
CA LYS A 126 -21.83 1.12 3.82
C LYS A 126 -20.56 0.70 4.54
N VAL A 127 -20.73 -0.16 5.51
CA VAL A 127 -19.62 -0.68 6.30
C VAL A 127 -19.48 -2.17 6.06
N PHE A 128 -18.27 -2.61 5.76
CA PHE A 128 -17.91 -4.02 5.75
C PHE A 128 -17.59 -4.45 7.17
N LYS A 129 -18.51 -5.23 7.73
CA LYS A 129 -18.36 -5.79 9.08
C LYS A 129 -18.31 -7.31 9.02
#